data_49224fe1e67edf3b12c03d4d1e573e7d
#
_entry.id   49224fe1e67edf3b12c03d4d1e573e7d
#
_cell.length_a   1.000
_cell.length_b   1.000
_cell.length_c   1.000
_cell.angle_alpha   90.00
_cell.angle_beta   90.00
_cell.angle_gamma   90.00
#
_symmetry.space_group_name_H-M   'P 1'
#
loop_
_entity.id
_entity.type
_entity.pdbx_description
1 polymer ?
#
loop_
_entity_poly.entity_id
_entity_poly.type
_entity_poly.pdbx_seq_one_letter_code
_entity_poly.pdbx_strand_id
1 'polypeptide(L)'
;LQEPIAGQIRVFDQGMVGKEEDEATDVRRRWGVLFQGGALFSTLTVAENIQVPLREFYPEFSKDLLDEIARYKIFLSGLPPEAAHKYPSELSGGMRKRASLARALAMDPELLFLDEPTSGLDPIGAANFDNLTRDLKETLGLTVFLITHDLDTLYAICDRVAVLADQKVIAIGAIEELLAIDHPWINAYFSGPRGRAARRGHSDQNDKVRAEMQQRGRS
;
A
#
# COMPACT_ATOMS: atom_id res chain seq x y z
N LEU A 1 3.64 7.98 16.10
CA LEU A 1 4.60 6.88 15.95
C LEU A 1 5.34 6.69 17.25
N GLN A 2 5.60 5.44 17.65
CA GLN A 2 6.43 5.17 18.84
C GLN A 2 7.89 5.48 18.52
N GLU A 3 8.58 6.14 19.43
CA GLU A 3 10.01 6.30 19.32
C GLU A 3 10.73 4.97 19.56
N PRO A 4 11.78 4.65 18.78
CA PRO A 4 12.57 3.45 19.02
C PRO A 4 13.35 3.58 20.34
N ILE A 5 13.48 2.48 21.08
CA ILE A 5 14.26 2.44 22.32
C ILE A 5 15.74 2.76 22.05
N ALA A 6 16.25 2.36 20.88
CA ALA A 6 17.60 2.62 20.40
C ALA A 6 17.66 2.50 18.88
N GLY A 7 18.70 3.05 18.27
CA GLY A 7 18.93 2.99 16.83
C GLY A 7 18.58 4.28 16.10
N GLN A 8 18.60 4.22 14.78
CA GLN A 8 18.32 5.35 13.90
C GLN A 8 17.26 4.96 12.87
N ILE A 9 16.33 5.87 12.61
CA ILE A 9 15.37 5.78 11.50
C ILE A 9 15.69 6.92 10.55
N ARG A 10 15.89 6.60 9.28
CA ARG A 10 16.09 7.59 8.22
C ARG A 10 15.04 7.41 7.14
N VAL A 11 14.38 8.51 6.76
CA VAL A 11 13.40 8.57 5.67
C VAL A 11 13.75 9.77 4.81
N PHE A 12 13.85 9.59 3.48
CA PHE A 12 14.30 10.62 2.54
C PHE A 12 15.65 11.26 2.96
N ASP A 13 16.58 10.42 3.40
CA ASP A 13 17.90 10.82 3.95
C ASP A 13 17.86 11.70 5.21
N GLN A 14 16.69 11.90 5.80
CA GLN A 14 16.53 12.62 7.05
C GLN A 14 16.37 11.66 8.23
N GLY A 15 17.10 11.92 9.33
CA GLY A 15 16.92 11.22 10.60
C GLY A 15 15.56 11.58 11.20
N MET A 16 14.84 10.59 11.74
CA MET A 16 13.50 10.79 12.31
C MET A 16 13.48 10.73 13.84
N VAL A 17 14.52 10.20 14.47
CA VAL A 17 14.61 10.03 15.93
C VAL A 17 15.07 11.34 16.58
N GLY A 18 14.35 11.79 17.61
CA GLY A 18 14.70 13.01 18.37
C GLY A 18 14.42 14.32 17.62
N LYS A 19 13.69 14.30 16.49
CA LYS A 19 13.23 15.53 15.83
C LYS A 19 12.06 16.15 16.56
N GLU A 20 12.05 17.48 16.61
CA GLU A 20 10.87 18.23 17.02
C GLU A 20 9.71 18.01 16.02
N GLU A 21 8.48 18.24 16.47
CA GLU A 21 7.27 17.94 15.70
C GLU A 21 7.23 18.68 14.37
N ASP A 22 7.67 19.92 14.34
CA ASP A 22 7.73 20.75 13.13
C ASP A 22 8.71 20.21 12.09
N GLU A 23 9.91 19.77 12.52
CA GLU A 23 10.91 19.18 11.63
C GLU A 23 10.48 17.83 11.03
N ALA A 24 9.69 17.07 11.79
CA ALA A 24 9.13 15.81 11.31
C ALA A 24 7.94 16.03 10.35
N THR A 25 7.29 17.18 10.41
CA THR A 25 6.09 17.51 9.63
C THR A 25 6.38 17.53 8.14
N ASP A 26 7.50 18.11 7.70
CA ASP A 26 7.87 18.15 6.27
C ASP A 26 8.10 16.75 5.68
N VAL A 27 8.66 15.84 6.47
CA VAL A 27 8.82 14.44 6.06
C VAL A 27 7.46 13.74 6.03
N ARG A 28 6.60 14.00 7.03
CA ARG A 28 5.27 13.38 7.13
C ARG A 28 4.33 13.79 5.99
N ARG A 29 4.47 14.99 5.44
CA ARG A 29 3.71 15.43 4.25
C ARG A 29 3.99 14.60 3.01
N ARG A 30 5.19 13.99 2.93
CA ARG A 30 5.66 13.22 1.78
C ARG A 30 5.31 11.74 1.86
N TRP A 31 4.61 11.31 2.89
CA TRP A 31 4.16 9.92 3.01
C TRP A 31 2.66 9.79 3.24
N GLY A 32 2.09 8.71 2.76
CA GLY A 32 0.73 8.30 3.04
C GLY A 32 0.71 7.00 3.84
N VAL A 33 -0.33 6.80 4.65
CA VAL A 33 -0.47 5.59 5.47
C VAL A 33 -1.85 4.99 5.32
N LEU A 34 -1.91 3.72 4.95
CA LEU A 34 -3.09 2.88 5.02
C LEU A 34 -2.93 1.91 6.21
N PHE A 35 -3.72 2.10 7.25
CA PHE A 35 -3.73 1.24 8.42
C PHE A 35 -4.56 -0.04 8.20
N GLN A 36 -4.28 -1.11 8.94
CA GLN A 36 -4.93 -2.42 8.82
C GLN A 36 -6.46 -2.36 8.77
N GLY A 37 -7.13 -1.62 9.57
CA GLY A 37 -8.59 -1.45 9.55
C GLY A 37 -9.10 -0.37 8.58
N GLY A 38 -8.20 0.30 7.84
CA GLY A 38 -8.49 1.48 7.03
C GLY A 38 -8.53 2.77 7.85
N ALA A 39 -8.84 2.72 9.12
CA ALA A 39 -8.88 3.85 10.08
C ALA A 39 -9.62 5.09 9.54
N LEU A 40 -10.71 4.90 8.80
CA LEU A 40 -11.58 6.00 8.35
C LEU A 40 -12.35 6.58 9.53
N PHE A 41 -12.51 7.88 9.56
CA PHE A 41 -13.40 8.55 10.51
C PHE A 41 -14.85 8.20 10.19
N SER A 42 -15.53 7.51 11.10
CA SER A 42 -16.86 6.97 10.90
C SER A 42 -17.95 8.03 10.71
N THR A 43 -17.71 9.23 11.22
CA THR A 43 -18.62 10.38 11.16
C THR A 43 -18.42 11.25 9.92
N LEU A 44 -17.42 10.95 9.10
CA LEU A 44 -17.11 11.67 7.87
C LEU A 44 -17.44 10.81 6.65
N THR A 45 -17.90 11.44 5.58
CA THR A 45 -18.03 10.80 4.27
C THR A 45 -16.68 10.40 3.70
N VAL A 46 -16.65 9.63 2.61
CA VAL A 46 -15.42 9.27 1.91
C VAL A 46 -14.67 10.53 1.43
N ALA A 47 -15.38 11.49 0.83
CA ALA A 47 -14.75 12.73 0.37
C ALA A 47 -14.15 13.52 1.54
N GLU A 48 -14.88 13.66 2.64
CA GLU A 48 -14.39 14.34 3.84
C GLU A 48 -13.20 13.62 4.48
N ASN A 49 -13.20 12.28 4.50
CA ASN A 49 -12.05 11.49 4.96
C ASN A 49 -10.78 11.78 4.14
N ILE A 50 -10.91 11.90 2.82
CA ILE A 50 -9.79 12.24 1.92
C ILE A 50 -9.31 13.67 2.17
N GLN A 51 -10.21 14.58 2.49
CA GLN A 51 -9.90 15.98 2.76
C GLN A 51 -9.23 16.22 4.11
N VAL A 52 -9.30 15.29 5.07
CA VAL A 52 -8.71 15.47 6.42
C VAL A 52 -7.25 15.91 6.36
N PRO A 53 -6.32 15.16 5.73
CA PRO A 53 -4.92 15.58 5.68
C PRO A 53 -4.72 16.89 4.90
N LEU A 54 -5.54 17.14 3.87
CA LEU A 54 -5.45 18.39 3.11
C LEU A 54 -5.82 19.60 3.97
N ARG A 55 -6.88 19.51 4.76
CA ARG A 55 -7.30 20.58 5.69
C ARG A 55 -6.30 20.85 6.81
N GLU A 56 -5.60 19.79 7.24
CA GLU A 56 -4.56 19.87 8.26
C GLU A 56 -3.34 20.65 7.75
N PHE A 57 -2.87 20.31 6.54
CA PHE A 57 -1.62 20.82 6.01
C PHE A 57 -1.77 22.02 5.07
N TYR A 58 -2.96 22.24 4.50
CA TYR A 58 -3.28 23.32 3.56
C TYR A 58 -4.61 23.99 3.93
N PRO A 59 -4.69 24.66 5.09
CA PRO A 59 -5.92 25.28 5.56
C PRO A 59 -6.44 26.39 4.63
N GLU A 60 -5.58 26.91 3.73
CA GLU A 60 -5.90 27.92 2.73
C GLU A 60 -6.65 27.35 1.51
N PHE A 61 -6.74 26.03 1.33
CA PHE A 61 -7.43 25.45 0.19
C PHE A 61 -8.94 25.71 0.25
N SER A 62 -9.49 26.21 -0.86
CA SER A 62 -10.93 26.41 -0.95
C SER A 62 -11.70 25.09 -0.90
N LYS A 63 -12.97 25.16 -0.50
CA LYS A 63 -13.83 23.99 -0.49
C LYS A 63 -13.92 23.33 -1.87
N ASP A 64 -14.04 24.12 -2.93
CA ASP A 64 -14.16 23.61 -4.30
C ASP A 64 -12.90 22.83 -4.72
N LEU A 65 -11.72 23.33 -4.37
CA LEU A 65 -10.44 22.64 -4.61
C LEU A 65 -10.35 21.32 -3.83
N LEU A 66 -10.73 21.33 -2.55
CA LEU A 66 -10.76 20.11 -1.72
C LEU A 66 -11.71 19.06 -2.29
N ASP A 67 -12.89 19.49 -2.79
CA ASP A 67 -13.87 18.60 -3.40
C ASP A 67 -13.36 18.03 -4.73
N GLU A 68 -12.62 18.81 -5.51
CA GLU A 68 -12.00 18.37 -6.76
C GLU A 68 -10.89 17.35 -6.51
N ILE A 69 -9.98 17.62 -5.56
CA ILE A 69 -8.95 16.69 -5.17
C ILE A 69 -9.56 15.38 -4.66
N ALA A 70 -10.58 15.45 -3.79
CA ALA A 70 -11.22 14.25 -3.27
C ALA A 70 -11.84 13.39 -4.39
N ARG A 71 -12.53 14.00 -5.37
CA ARG A 71 -13.05 13.29 -6.54
C ARG A 71 -11.96 12.60 -7.35
N TYR A 72 -10.86 13.29 -7.57
CA TYR A 72 -9.71 12.71 -8.28
C TYR A 72 -9.10 11.51 -7.54
N LYS A 73 -8.93 11.59 -6.21
CA LYS A 73 -8.40 10.48 -5.41
C LYS A 73 -9.37 9.30 -5.32
N ILE A 74 -10.68 9.56 -5.31
CA ILE A 74 -11.74 8.53 -5.43
C ILE A 74 -11.57 7.78 -6.74
N PHE A 75 -11.44 8.50 -7.85
CA PHE A 75 -11.22 7.91 -9.17
C PHE A 75 -9.93 7.07 -9.21
N LEU A 76 -8.81 7.61 -8.75
CA LEU A 76 -7.52 6.91 -8.71
C LEU A 76 -7.57 5.61 -7.91
N SER A 77 -8.34 5.58 -6.82
CA SER A 77 -8.51 4.38 -6.00
C SER A 77 -9.50 3.36 -6.58
N GLY A 78 -10.06 3.62 -7.76
CA GLY A 78 -11.03 2.75 -8.42
C GLY A 78 -12.36 2.66 -7.70
N LEU A 79 -12.74 3.69 -6.92
CA LEU A 79 -14.06 3.82 -6.35
C LEU A 79 -15.01 4.49 -7.35
N PRO A 80 -16.29 4.14 -7.35
CA PRO A 80 -17.28 4.84 -8.14
C PRO A 80 -17.53 6.24 -7.56
N PRO A 81 -17.87 7.26 -8.40
CA PRO A 81 -18.04 8.63 -7.95
C PRO A 81 -19.07 8.81 -6.82
N GLU A 82 -20.11 7.98 -6.79
CA GLU A 82 -21.17 8.00 -5.78
C GLU A 82 -20.65 7.64 -4.38
N ALA A 83 -19.48 6.99 -4.29
CA ALA A 83 -18.86 6.69 -3.02
C ALA A 83 -18.44 7.94 -2.24
N ALA A 84 -18.26 9.08 -2.92
CA ALA A 84 -17.85 10.34 -2.31
C ALA A 84 -18.73 10.74 -1.11
N HIS A 85 -20.04 10.51 -1.23
CA HIS A 85 -21.06 10.92 -0.25
C HIS A 85 -21.40 9.85 0.77
N LYS A 86 -20.82 8.63 0.66
CA LYS A 86 -21.09 7.53 1.56
C LYS A 86 -20.24 7.64 2.83
N TYR A 87 -20.80 7.18 3.93
CA TYR A 87 -20.08 6.96 5.18
C TYR A 87 -19.38 5.59 5.18
N PRO A 88 -18.32 5.41 5.97
CA PRO A 88 -17.62 4.12 6.05
C PRO A 88 -18.50 2.92 6.37
N SER A 89 -19.58 3.11 7.12
CA SER A 89 -20.56 2.06 7.44
C SER A 89 -21.38 1.56 6.24
N GLU A 90 -21.46 2.37 5.18
CA GLU A 90 -22.22 2.06 3.96
C GLU A 90 -21.35 1.39 2.87
N LEU A 91 -20.05 1.21 3.15
CA LEU A 91 -19.07 0.66 2.22
C LEU A 91 -18.88 -0.85 2.45
N SER A 92 -18.66 -1.59 1.36
CA SER A 92 -18.11 -2.94 1.47
C SER A 92 -16.69 -2.93 2.03
N GLY A 93 -16.15 -4.08 2.44
CA GLY A 93 -14.77 -4.20 2.93
C GLY A 93 -13.74 -3.67 1.91
N GLY A 94 -13.89 -4.08 0.64
CA GLY A 94 -13.02 -3.61 -0.44
C GLY A 94 -13.16 -2.12 -0.71
N MET A 95 -14.38 -1.56 -0.68
CA MET A 95 -14.58 -0.13 -0.83
C MET A 95 -13.96 0.67 0.33
N ARG A 96 -14.04 0.18 1.57
CA ARG A 96 -13.36 0.81 2.72
C ARG A 96 -11.84 0.86 2.53
N LYS A 97 -11.22 -0.24 2.07
CA LYS A 97 -9.78 -0.28 1.78
C LYS A 97 -9.40 0.72 0.67
N ARG A 98 -10.19 0.81 -0.40
CA ARG A 98 -9.98 1.78 -1.49
C ARG A 98 -10.17 3.23 -1.02
N ALA A 99 -11.14 3.52 -0.16
CA ALA A 99 -11.34 4.85 0.42
C ALA A 99 -10.16 5.24 1.34
N SER A 100 -9.63 4.28 2.09
CA SER A 100 -8.44 4.48 2.92
C SER A 100 -7.18 4.71 2.08
N LEU A 101 -7.05 4.01 0.95
CA LEU A 101 -5.99 4.25 -0.02
C LEU A 101 -6.12 5.65 -0.64
N ALA A 102 -7.32 6.06 -1.04
CA ALA A 102 -7.59 7.42 -1.56
C ALA A 102 -7.15 8.50 -0.56
N ARG A 103 -7.46 8.32 0.74
CA ARG A 103 -7.01 9.23 1.79
C ARG A 103 -5.47 9.21 1.94
N ALA A 104 -4.84 8.05 1.91
CA ALA A 104 -3.39 7.93 1.97
C ALA A 104 -2.69 8.64 0.80
N LEU A 105 -3.33 8.68 -0.37
CA LEU A 105 -2.85 9.37 -1.57
C LEU A 105 -3.21 10.86 -1.61
N ALA A 106 -3.96 11.40 -0.66
CA ALA A 106 -4.51 12.76 -0.72
C ALA A 106 -3.45 13.85 -0.93
N MET A 107 -2.28 13.68 -0.31
CA MET A 107 -1.16 14.63 -0.30
C MET A 107 -0.14 14.39 -1.41
N ASP A 108 -0.42 13.53 -2.41
CA ASP A 108 0.54 13.10 -3.43
C ASP A 108 1.88 12.61 -2.83
N PRO A 109 1.84 11.58 -1.96
CA PRO A 109 3.02 11.14 -1.24
C PRO A 109 4.06 10.51 -2.19
N GLU A 110 5.33 10.58 -1.81
CA GLU A 110 6.43 9.85 -2.47
C GLU A 110 6.60 8.44 -1.88
N LEU A 111 6.17 8.25 -0.62
CA LEU A 111 6.25 6.99 0.11
C LEU A 111 4.88 6.61 0.66
N LEU A 112 4.41 5.42 0.32
CA LEU A 112 3.13 4.88 0.75
C LEU A 112 3.36 3.68 1.68
N PHE A 113 2.92 3.80 2.93
CA PHE A 113 2.90 2.70 3.89
C PHE A 113 1.56 1.97 3.81
N LEU A 114 1.59 0.67 3.63
CA LEU A 114 0.41 -0.20 3.59
C LEU A 114 0.54 -1.27 4.67
N ASP A 115 -0.36 -1.26 5.65
CA ASP A 115 -0.40 -2.25 6.71
C ASP A 115 -1.56 -3.22 6.47
N GLU A 116 -1.23 -4.47 6.10
CA GLU A 116 -2.18 -5.55 5.79
C GLU A 116 -3.32 -5.09 4.85
N PRO A 117 -2.98 -4.55 3.66
CA PRO A 117 -3.97 -3.88 2.81
C PRO A 117 -5.05 -4.83 2.28
N THR A 118 -4.72 -6.10 2.03
CA THR A 118 -5.64 -7.11 1.49
C THR A 118 -6.38 -7.90 2.57
N SER A 119 -6.02 -7.71 3.85
CA SER A 119 -6.64 -8.40 4.97
C SER A 119 -8.16 -8.19 5.01
N GLY A 120 -8.90 -9.31 5.10
CA GLY A 120 -10.37 -9.31 5.14
C GLY A 120 -11.06 -9.15 3.79
N LEU A 121 -10.32 -9.15 2.69
CA LEU A 121 -10.87 -9.24 1.34
C LEU A 121 -11.00 -10.70 0.89
N ASP A 122 -11.95 -10.96 0.00
CA ASP A 122 -11.99 -12.21 -0.74
C ASP A 122 -10.81 -12.27 -1.74
N PRO A 123 -10.43 -13.45 -2.27
CA PRO A 123 -9.27 -13.58 -3.14
C PRO A 123 -9.32 -12.71 -4.40
N ILE A 124 -10.49 -12.49 -4.97
CA ILE A 124 -10.66 -11.65 -6.17
C ILE A 124 -10.47 -10.18 -5.78
N GLY A 125 -11.06 -9.76 -4.67
CA GLY A 125 -10.91 -8.42 -4.12
C GLY A 125 -9.46 -8.10 -3.75
N ALA A 126 -8.72 -9.06 -3.16
CA ALA A 126 -7.30 -8.94 -2.84
C ALA A 126 -6.46 -8.76 -4.11
N ALA A 127 -6.62 -9.64 -5.11
CA ALA A 127 -5.90 -9.53 -6.38
C ALA A 127 -6.19 -8.20 -7.11
N ASN A 128 -7.43 -7.72 -7.08
CA ASN A 128 -7.79 -6.43 -7.65
C ASN A 128 -7.16 -5.25 -6.90
N PHE A 129 -6.99 -5.36 -5.57
CA PHE A 129 -6.31 -4.34 -4.78
C PHE A 129 -4.80 -4.33 -5.04
N ASP A 130 -4.18 -5.50 -5.18
CA ASP A 130 -2.77 -5.65 -5.51
C ASP A 130 -2.46 -5.07 -6.90
N ASN A 131 -3.29 -5.38 -7.90
CA ASN A 131 -3.17 -4.80 -9.24
C ASN A 131 -3.27 -3.27 -9.20
N LEU A 132 -4.28 -2.73 -8.51
CA LEU A 132 -4.43 -1.29 -8.34
C LEU A 132 -3.18 -0.67 -7.68
N THR A 133 -2.65 -1.29 -6.64
CA THR A 133 -1.46 -0.79 -5.94
C THR A 133 -0.24 -0.78 -6.84
N ARG A 134 -0.05 -1.82 -7.66
CA ARG A 134 1.02 -1.89 -8.66
C ARG A 134 0.89 -0.80 -9.71
N ASP A 135 -0.31 -0.63 -10.30
CA ASP A 135 -0.58 0.38 -11.32
C ASP A 135 -0.30 1.80 -10.78
N LEU A 136 -0.73 2.08 -9.54
CA LEU A 136 -0.46 3.35 -8.87
C LEU A 136 1.04 3.56 -8.61
N LYS A 137 1.73 2.52 -8.12
CA LYS A 137 3.19 2.55 -7.90
C LYS A 137 3.92 2.93 -9.19
N GLU A 138 3.59 2.27 -10.30
CA GLU A 138 4.23 2.49 -11.60
C GLU A 138 3.87 3.86 -12.20
N THR A 139 2.58 4.21 -12.19
CA THR A 139 2.08 5.44 -12.81
C THR A 139 2.49 6.70 -12.06
N LEU A 140 2.48 6.66 -10.72
CA LEU A 140 2.79 7.81 -9.88
C LEU A 140 4.25 7.83 -9.40
N GLY A 141 5.04 6.80 -9.69
CA GLY A 141 6.43 6.70 -9.24
C GLY A 141 6.56 6.53 -7.72
N LEU A 142 5.60 5.86 -7.07
CA LEU A 142 5.56 5.72 -5.62
C LEU A 142 6.60 4.70 -5.14
N THR A 143 7.23 4.99 -4.00
CA THR A 143 7.84 3.96 -3.16
C THR A 143 6.78 3.38 -2.25
N VAL A 144 6.58 2.06 -2.30
CA VAL A 144 5.61 1.37 -1.43
C VAL A 144 6.34 0.56 -0.37
N PHE A 145 6.04 0.81 0.89
CA PHE A 145 6.48 0.01 2.03
C PHE A 145 5.27 -0.78 2.55
N LEU A 146 5.28 -2.08 2.31
CA LEU A 146 4.17 -2.98 2.59
C LEU A 146 4.49 -3.89 3.78
N ILE A 147 3.56 -4.02 4.72
CA ILE A 147 3.57 -5.04 5.77
C ILE A 147 2.45 -6.02 5.44
N THR A 148 2.79 -7.28 5.25
CA THR A 148 1.80 -8.34 5.01
C THR A 148 2.35 -9.72 5.35
N HIS A 149 1.46 -10.66 5.58
CA HIS A 149 1.73 -12.10 5.65
C HIS A 149 1.10 -12.86 4.48
N ASP A 150 0.55 -12.15 3.50
CA ASP A 150 -0.07 -12.75 2.31
C ASP A 150 0.99 -12.99 1.21
N LEU A 151 1.20 -14.25 0.89
CA LEU A 151 2.17 -14.67 -0.12
C LEU A 151 1.80 -14.21 -1.53
N ASP A 152 0.50 -14.22 -1.87
CA ASP A 152 0.03 -13.80 -3.20
C ASP A 152 0.33 -12.31 -3.39
N THR A 153 0.07 -11.48 -2.38
CA THR A 153 0.42 -10.04 -2.38
C THR A 153 1.94 -9.83 -2.49
N LEU A 154 2.77 -10.61 -1.76
CA LEU A 154 4.23 -10.50 -1.87
C LEU A 154 4.74 -10.76 -3.29
N TYR A 155 4.25 -11.83 -3.93
CA TYR A 155 4.62 -12.14 -5.32
C TYR A 155 4.06 -11.13 -6.33
N ALA A 156 2.88 -10.54 -6.05
CA ALA A 156 2.20 -9.64 -6.98
C ALA A 156 2.88 -8.26 -7.09
N ILE A 157 3.34 -7.66 -5.97
CA ILE A 157 3.71 -6.24 -5.97
C ILE A 157 5.06 -5.92 -5.33
N CYS A 158 5.74 -6.87 -4.65
CA CYS A 158 7.00 -6.59 -3.96
C CYS A 158 8.21 -6.83 -4.86
N ASP A 159 9.10 -5.85 -4.97
CA ASP A 159 10.40 -6.00 -5.63
C ASP A 159 11.43 -6.62 -4.68
N ARG A 160 11.32 -6.30 -3.38
CA ARG A 160 12.19 -6.79 -2.31
C ARG A 160 11.37 -7.09 -1.06
N VAL A 161 11.74 -8.13 -0.35
CA VAL A 161 11.09 -8.55 0.89
C VAL A 161 12.10 -8.59 2.02
N ALA A 162 11.76 -7.97 3.16
CA ALA A 162 12.48 -8.12 4.41
C ALA A 162 11.76 -9.16 5.28
N VAL A 163 12.42 -10.23 5.63
CA VAL A 163 11.87 -11.30 6.48
C VAL A 163 12.16 -11.00 7.94
N LEU A 164 11.10 -10.83 8.72
CA LEU A 164 11.17 -10.57 10.15
C LEU A 164 10.86 -11.85 10.93
N ALA A 165 11.85 -12.39 11.62
CA ALA A 165 11.70 -13.53 12.51
C ALA A 165 12.67 -13.38 13.67
N ASP A 166 12.41 -14.07 14.79
CA ASP A 166 13.25 -14.03 16.00
C ASP A 166 13.59 -12.60 16.47
N GLN A 167 12.60 -11.69 16.36
CA GLN A 167 12.70 -10.27 16.74
C GLN A 167 13.74 -9.45 15.96
N LYS A 168 14.12 -9.90 14.78
CA LYS A 168 15.06 -9.21 13.90
C LYS A 168 14.79 -9.49 12.42
N VAL A 169 15.37 -8.65 11.58
CA VAL A 169 15.38 -8.92 10.13
C VAL A 169 16.45 -9.98 9.87
N ILE A 170 16.01 -11.18 9.44
CA ILE A 170 16.90 -12.32 9.19
C ILE A 170 17.39 -12.38 7.75
N ALA A 171 16.66 -11.76 6.80
CA ALA A 171 17.06 -11.69 5.39
C ALA A 171 16.37 -10.52 4.70
N ILE A 172 16.99 -9.97 3.64
CA ILE A 172 16.42 -8.96 2.74
C ILE A 172 16.86 -9.29 1.32
N GLY A 173 15.92 -9.34 0.37
CA GLY A 173 16.23 -9.57 -1.04
C GLY A 173 14.99 -9.74 -1.90
N ALA A 174 15.17 -10.01 -3.19
CA ALA A 174 14.11 -10.52 -4.04
C ALA A 174 13.66 -11.91 -3.56
N ILE A 175 12.44 -12.31 -3.87
CA ILE A 175 11.90 -13.60 -3.38
C ILE A 175 12.79 -14.78 -3.81
N GLU A 176 13.33 -14.74 -5.04
CA GLU A 176 14.26 -15.75 -5.57
C GLU A 176 15.54 -15.85 -4.75
N GLU A 177 16.09 -14.72 -4.29
CA GLU A 177 17.26 -14.67 -3.44
C GLU A 177 16.96 -15.23 -2.04
N LEU A 178 15.78 -14.93 -1.49
CA LEU A 178 15.32 -15.45 -0.22
C LEU A 178 15.14 -16.98 -0.24
N LEU A 179 14.63 -17.52 -1.35
CA LEU A 179 14.45 -18.96 -1.56
C LEU A 179 15.79 -19.74 -1.60
N ALA A 180 16.90 -19.07 -1.87
CA ALA A 180 18.23 -19.66 -1.87
C ALA A 180 18.87 -19.70 -0.46
N ILE A 181 18.27 -19.03 0.52
CA ILE A 181 18.78 -18.99 1.89
C ILE A 181 18.34 -20.24 2.64
N ASP A 182 19.29 -21.00 3.16
CA ASP A 182 18.99 -22.15 4.02
C ASP A 182 18.65 -21.71 5.45
N HIS A 183 17.41 -21.33 5.66
CA HIS A 183 16.87 -20.94 6.96
C HIS A 183 15.53 -21.63 7.22
N PRO A 184 15.34 -22.31 8.38
CA PRO A 184 14.14 -23.11 8.65
C PRO A 184 12.83 -22.34 8.48
N TRP A 185 12.77 -21.09 8.96
CA TRP A 185 11.56 -20.26 8.85
C TRP A 185 11.28 -19.87 7.39
N ILE A 186 12.31 -19.45 6.63
CA ILE A 186 12.17 -19.07 5.22
C ILE A 186 11.69 -20.27 4.40
N ASN A 187 12.31 -21.42 4.61
CA ASN A 187 11.94 -22.66 3.95
C ASN A 187 10.49 -23.06 4.27
N ALA A 188 10.08 -22.98 5.53
CA ALA A 188 8.70 -23.30 5.93
C ALA A 188 7.68 -22.33 5.31
N TYR A 189 7.99 -21.04 5.27
CA TYR A 189 7.08 -20.01 4.79
C TYR A 189 6.94 -20.02 3.26
N PHE A 190 8.04 -19.91 2.52
CA PHE A 190 8.01 -19.79 1.05
C PHE A 190 7.92 -21.14 0.33
N SER A 191 8.51 -22.22 0.87
CA SER A 191 8.50 -23.54 0.27
C SER A 191 7.42 -24.46 0.83
N GLY A 192 6.61 -23.99 1.77
CA GLY A 192 5.42 -24.69 2.26
C GLY A 192 4.34 -24.83 1.19
N PRO A 193 3.24 -25.55 1.47
CA PRO A 193 2.17 -25.77 0.48
C PRO A 193 1.58 -24.46 -0.11
N ARG A 194 1.38 -23.45 0.74
CA ARG A 194 0.88 -22.13 0.32
C ARG A 194 1.90 -21.37 -0.52
N GLY A 195 3.18 -21.35 -0.12
CA GLY A 195 4.25 -20.70 -0.87
C GLY A 195 4.43 -21.30 -2.27
N ARG A 196 4.35 -22.63 -2.41
CA ARG A 196 4.39 -23.28 -3.71
C ARG A 196 3.17 -22.94 -4.59
N ALA A 197 1.98 -22.81 -4.00
CA ALA A 197 0.78 -22.42 -4.74
C ALA A 197 0.87 -20.98 -5.25
N ALA A 198 1.24 -20.02 -4.40
CA ALA A 198 1.43 -18.62 -4.77
C ALA A 198 2.48 -18.46 -5.89
N ARG A 199 3.62 -19.15 -5.77
CA ARG A 199 4.69 -19.13 -6.79
C ARG A 199 4.20 -19.63 -8.15
N ARG A 200 3.43 -20.73 -8.20
CA ARG A 200 2.87 -21.26 -9.45
C ARG A 200 1.89 -20.28 -10.08
N GLY A 201 0.97 -19.74 -9.28
CA GLY A 201 -0.01 -18.75 -9.76
C GLY A 201 0.66 -17.53 -10.39
N HIS A 202 1.72 -17.03 -9.77
CA HIS A 202 2.48 -15.89 -10.30
C HIS A 202 3.23 -16.22 -11.60
N SER A 203 3.87 -17.41 -11.70
CA SER A 203 4.55 -17.84 -12.91
C SER A 203 3.59 -17.95 -14.09
N ASP A 204 2.43 -18.59 -13.88
CA ASP A 204 1.39 -18.76 -14.93
C ASP A 204 0.83 -17.40 -15.40
N GLN A 205 0.69 -16.42 -14.50
CA GLN A 205 0.21 -15.08 -14.84
C GLN A 205 1.23 -14.31 -15.66
N ASN A 206 2.51 -14.36 -15.31
CA ASN A 206 3.59 -13.73 -16.06
C ASN A 206 3.74 -14.30 -17.47
N ASP A 207 3.59 -15.62 -17.63
CA ASP A 207 3.66 -16.27 -18.93
C ASP A 207 2.48 -15.86 -19.84
N LYS A 208 1.27 -15.71 -19.30
CA LYS A 208 0.11 -15.18 -20.01
C LYS A 208 0.31 -13.75 -20.50
N VAL A 209 0.78 -12.86 -19.61
CA VAL A 209 1.05 -11.45 -19.94
C VAL A 209 2.12 -11.35 -21.04
N ARG A 210 3.19 -12.15 -20.96
CA ARG A 210 4.23 -12.20 -22.01
C ARG A 210 3.68 -12.68 -23.36
N ALA A 211 2.81 -13.70 -23.36
CA ALA A 211 2.19 -14.21 -24.57
C ALA A 211 1.27 -13.17 -25.24
N GLU A 212 0.48 -12.44 -24.44
CA GLU A 212 -0.40 -11.36 -24.93
C GLU A 212 0.40 -10.18 -25.52
N MET A 213 1.49 -9.77 -24.86
CA MET A 213 2.38 -8.71 -25.39
C MET A 213 3.01 -9.11 -26.72
N GLN A 214 3.45 -10.37 -26.87
CA GLN A 214 4.01 -10.87 -28.11
C GLN A 214 2.98 -10.92 -29.26
N GLN A 215 1.72 -11.18 -28.97
CA GLN A 215 0.64 -11.14 -29.96
C GLN A 215 0.33 -9.72 -30.41
N ARG A 216 0.31 -8.74 -29.50
CA ARG A 216 0.07 -7.32 -29.82
C ARG A 216 1.21 -6.67 -30.60
N GLY A 217 2.44 -7.13 -30.42
CA GLY A 217 3.61 -6.61 -31.17
C GLY A 217 3.75 -7.18 -32.59
N ARG A 218 2.90 -8.12 -33.00
CA ARG A 218 2.88 -8.73 -34.34
C ARG A 218 1.72 -8.26 -35.22
N SER A 219 0.85 -7.40 -34.70
CA SER A 219 -0.25 -6.73 -35.42
C SER A 219 0.13 -5.29 -35.73
#